data_411986575b332d08da0b0f0d4aef975f
#
_entry.id   411986575b332d08da0b0f0d4aef975f
#
_cell.length_a   1.000
_cell.length_b   1.000
_cell.length_c   1.000
_cell.angle_alpha   90.00
_cell.angle_beta   90.00
_cell.angle_gamma   90.00
#
_symmetry.space_group_name_H-M   'P 1'
#
loop_
_entity.id
_entity.type
_entity.pdbx_description
1 polymer ?
#
loop_
_entity_poly.entity_id
_entity_poly.type
_entity_poly.pdbx_seq_one_letter_code
_entity_poly.pdbx_strand_id
1 'polypeptide(L)'
;MWQRLISWFKPAKALEADRPPPLAMPFDLAAYRQFMCDETFLYRASYIQKRVDIEGAAHYAQALSKGSVIVVFVHHGSWLLMNGALHHLCGGAPITSIASRRNLEFCTPAEKDFWLGVHQRSAQSCNAPIIFYTDQSPIGPVRWLKQAHQVLTVALDVREPAADKPEQSFQFMGQTVYLQTGPAKLAQLTGAQVVPAAIEYNAETQRHLLTLYPAIDPNSCTPEALTQTALDGIGPHVMRAPEQQFYDLLGALQTPQKAQQ
;
A
#
# COMPACT_ATOMS: atom_id res chain seq x y z
N MET A 1 -9.01 6.90 24.18
CA MET A 1 -8.02 7.35 23.19
C MET A 1 -8.20 6.64 21.85
N TRP A 2 -8.24 5.31 21.80
CA TRP A 2 -8.36 4.48 20.59
C TRP A 2 -9.67 4.64 19.81
N GLN A 3 -10.80 4.84 20.49
CA GLN A 3 -12.11 5.09 19.83
C GLN A 3 -12.14 6.39 19.00
N ARG A 4 -11.29 7.38 19.29
CA ARG A 4 -11.17 8.60 18.50
C ARG A 4 -10.32 8.42 17.25
N LEU A 5 -9.31 7.55 17.26
CA LEU A 5 -8.55 7.18 16.08
C LEU A 5 -9.45 6.57 14.98
N ILE A 6 -10.49 5.86 15.41
CA ILE A 6 -11.45 5.19 14.52
C ILE A 6 -12.37 6.20 13.80
N SER A 7 -12.65 7.36 14.39
CA SER A 7 -13.52 8.38 13.76
C SER A 7 -12.88 9.08 12.55
N TRP A 8 -11.60 8.94 12.37
CA TRP A 8 -10.79 9.59 11.34
C TRP A 8 -10.97 9.06 9.95
N PHE A 9 -11.27 7.78 9.87
CA PHE A 9 -11.48 7.09 8.60
C PHE A 9 -12.92 7.23 8.09
N LYS A 10 -13.70 8.17 8.63
CA LYS A 10 -14.98 8.53 8.02
C LYS A 10 -14.70 9.37 6.77
N PRO A 11 -15.19 8.95 5.60
CA PRO A 11 -15.13 9.78 4.40
C PRO A 11 -15.82 11.12 4.68
N ALA A 12 -15.29 12.19 4.10
CA ALA A 12 -15.91 13.51 4.20
C ALA A 12 -17.36 13.43 3.70
N LYS A 13 -18.30 13.98 4.46
CA LYS A 13 -19.76 13.97 4.20
C LYS A 13 -20.20 14.45 2.81
N ALA A 14 -19.32 15.09 2.06
CA ALA A 14 -19.63 15.67 0.73
C ALA A 14 -19.72 14.65 -0.41
N LEU A 15 -19.37 13.36 -0.18
CA LEU A 15 -19.40 12.33 -1.21
C LEU A 15 -20.58 11.33 -1.07
N GLU A 16 -21.52 11.57 -0.14
CA GLU A 16 -22.59 10.61 0.15
C GLU A 16 -23.76 10.62 -0.87
N ALA A 17 -23.87 11.65 -1.72
CA ALA A 17 -25.09 11.84 -2.53
C ALA A 17 -25.17 10.99 -3.82
N ASP A 18 -24.06 10.47 -4.35
CA ASP A 18 -24.01 9.73 -5.64
C ASP A 18 -23.30 8.36 -5.55
N ARG A 19 -23.23 7.77 -4.37
CA ARG A 19 -22.63 6.43 -4.24
C ARG A 19 -23.57 5.35 -4.73
N PRO A 20 -23.08 4.41 -5.57
CA PRO A 20 -23.75 3.12 -5.67
C PRO A 20 -23.79 2.50 -4.27
N PRO A 21 -24.87 1.77 -3.92
CA PRO A 21 -24.95 1.11 -2.62
C PRO A 21 -23.69 0.29 -2.39
N PRO A 22 -23.04 0.40 -1.21
CA PRO A 22 -21.88 -0.43 -0.92
C PRO A 22 -22.30 -1.88 -1.15
N LEU A 23 -21.42 -2.66 -1.80
CA LEU A 23 -21.57 -4.12 -1.80
C LEU A 23 -21.87 -4.49 -0.35
N ALA A 24 -23.05 -5.10 -0.12
CA ALA A 24 -23.52 -5.45 1.21
C ALA A 24 -22.50 -6.42 1.85
N MET A 25 -21.59 -5.90 2.61
CA MET A 25 -20.51 -6.67 3.22
C MET A 25 -20.89 -6.99 4.65
N PRO A 26 -20.98 -8.27 5.02
CA PRO A 26 -21.13 -8.67 6.41
C PRO A 26 -19.78 -8.47 7.13
N PHE A 27 -19.40 -7.20 7.35
CA PHE A 27 -18.08 -6.89 7.84
C PHE A 27 -18.12 -6.06 9.12
N ASP A 28 -17.49 -6.57 10.15
CA ASP A 28 -17.21 -5.79 11.35
C ASP A 28 -15.97 -4.91 11.15
N LEU A 29 -16.21 -3.74 10.55
CA LEU A 29 -15.19 -2.72 10.34
C LEU A 29 -14.53 -2.27 11.66
N ALA A 30 -15.24 -2.36 12.79
CA ALA A 30 -14.69 -1.98 14.08
C ALA A 30 -13.68 -3.02 14.57
N ALA A 31 -13.99 -4.31 14.44
CA ALA A 31 -13.07 -5.40 14.78
C ALA A 31 -11.80 -5.36 13.90
N TYR A 32 -11.95 -5.13 12.60
CA TYR A 32 -10.80 -5.00 11.69
C TYR A 32 -9.91 -3.80 12.04
N ARG A 33 -10.52 -2.64 12.32
CA ARG A 33 -9.77 -1.44 12.73
C ARG A 33 -9.05 -1.65 14.05
N GLN A 34 -9.69 -2.34 15.00
CA GLN A 34 -9.08 -2.70 16.27
C GLN A 34 -7.87 -3.62 16.03
N PHE A 35 -8.02 -4.65 15.21
CA PHE A 35 -6.95 -5.53 14.80
C PHE A 35 -5.78 -4.74 14.19
N MET A 36 -6.04 -3.86 13.22
CA MET A 36 -5.00 -3.03 12.59
C MET A 36 -4.30 -2.08 13.56
N CYS A 37 -5.02 -1.56 14.56
CA CYS A 37 -4.44 -0.71 15.59
C CYS A 37 -3.56 -1.49 16.56
N ASP A 38 -3.95 -2.69 16.93
CA ASP A 38 -3.17 -3.56 17.81
C ASP A 38 -1.91 -4.06 17.10
N GLU A 39 -1.99 -4.29 15.80
CA GLU A 39 -0.89 -4.71 14.93
C GLU A 39 0.21 -3.64 14.74
N THR A 40 -0.05 -2.37 14.99
CA THR A 40 0.95 -1.30 14.81
C THR A 40 2.17 -1.41 15.72
N PHE A 41 2.13 -2.27 16.73
CA PHE A 41 3.27 -2.56 17.61
C PHE A 41 4.15 -3.72 17.13
N LEU A 42 3.84 -4.32 16.00
CA LEU A 42 4.33 -5.63 15.61
C LEU A 42 5.51 -5.58 14.62
N TYR A 43 6.27 -4.52 14.60
CA TYR A 43 7.53 -4.44 13.84
C TYR A 43 8.65 -5.33 14.41
N ARG A 44 8.31 -6.23 15.33
CA ARG A 44 9.28 -7.13 15.95
C ARG A 44 9.49 -8.33 15.04
N ALA A 45 10.74 -8.54 14.64
CA ALA A 45 11.14 -9.71 13.84
C ALA A 45 10.58 -11.02 14.38
N SER A 46 10.60 -11.22 15.70
CA SER A 46 10.08 -12.44 16.35
C SER A 46 8.57 -12.64 16.18
N TYR A 47 7.79 -11.58 16.12
CA TYR A 47 6.36 -11.67 15.83
C TYR A 47 6.15 -12.04 14.36
N ILE A 48 6.80 -11.29 13.45
CA ILE A 48 6.69 -11.50 12.00
C ILE A 48 7.05 -12.95 11.66
N GLN A 49 8.17 -13.48 12.16
CA GLN A 49 8.60 -14.86 11.94
C GLN A 49 7.59 -15.90 12.41
N LYS A 50 6.82 -15.60 13.46
CA LYS A 50 5.83 -16.53 14.01
C LYS A 50 4.46 -16.42 13.35
N ARG A 51 4.11 -15.27 12.78
CA ARG A 51 2.75 -14.95 12.38
C ARG A 51 2.58 -14.69 10.89
N VAL A 52 3.66 -14.52 10.13
CA VAL A 52 3.58 -14.24 8.69
C VAL A 52 4.13 -15.43 7.91
N ASP A 53 3.32 -15.91 6.98
CA ASP A 53 3.71 -16.84 5.92
C ASP A 53 3.94 -16.06 4.63
N ILE A 54 4.84 -16.52 3.77
CA ILE A 54 5.11 -15.85 2.49
C ILE A 54 5.00 -16.86 1.35
N GLU A 55 4.18 -16.49 0.36
CA GLU A 55 4.14 -17.14 -0.95
C GLU A 55 4.83 -16.27 -1.99
N GLY A 56 5.53 -16.90 -2.95
CA GLY A 56 6.20 -16.18 -4.04
C GLY A 56 7.48 -15.43 -3.63
N ALA A 57 8.09 -15.75 -2.49
CA ALA A 57 9.35 -15.13 -2.05
C ALA A 57 10.46 -15.19 -3.12
N ALA A 58 10.47 -16.23 -3.96
CA ALA A 58 11.41 -16.38 -5.06
C ALA A 58 11.26 -15.27 -6.12
N HIS A 59 10.04 -14.78 -6.39
CA HIS A 59 9.80 -13.68 -7.33
C HIS A 59 10.45 -12.39 -6.85
N TYR A 60 10.29 -12.09 -5.56
CA TYR A 60 10.91 -10.93 -4.95
C TYR A 60 12.44 -11.04 -4.92
N ALA A 61 12.97 -12.18 -4.52
CA ALA A 61 14.42 -12.44 -4.49
C ALA A 61 15.03 -12.30 -5.89
N GLN A 62 14.37 -12.84 -6.91
CA GLN A 62 14.78 -12.69 -8.31
C GLN A 62 14.73 -11.22 -8.78
N ALA A 63 13.71 -10.47 -8.40
CA ALA A 63 13.63 -9.05 -8.72
C ALA A 63 14.77 -8.27 -8.07
N LEU A 64 14.99 -8.50 -6.77
CA LEU A 64 16.02 -7.82 -5.98
C LEU A 64 17.44 -8.15 -6.45
N SER A 65 17.68 -9.34 -6.98
CA SER A 65 18.99 -9.71 -7.57
C SER A 65 19.32 -8.91 -8.82
N LYS A 66 18.32 -8.37 -9.52
CA LYS A 66 18.50 -7.51 -10.71
C LYS A 66 18.73 -6.04 -10.37
N GLY A 67 18.40 -5.62 -9.15
CA GLY A 67 18.52 -4.22 -8.73
C GLY A 67 17.51 -3.84 -7.65
N SER A 68 17.11 -2.58 -7.63
CA SER A 68 16.10 -2.10 -6.69
C SER A 68 14.68 -2.55 -7.09
N VAL A 69 13.78 -2.57 -6.11
CA VAL A 69 12.42 -3.07 -6.29
C VAL A 69 11.40 -2.04 -5.79
N ILE A 70 10.33 -1.84 -6.54
CA ILE A 70 9.11 -1.19 -6.06
C ILE A 70 8.08 -2.29 -5.80
N VAL A 71 7.68 -2.45 -4.55
CA VAL A 71 6.56 -3.33 -4.18
C VAL A 71 5.29 -2.50 -4.20
N VAL A 72 4.33 -2.88 -5.04
CA VAL A 72 3.04 -2.21 -5.15
C VAL A 72 1.94 -3.05 -4.54
N PHE A 73 1.01 -2.41 -3.83
CA PHE A 73 -0.08 -3.05 -3.11
C PHE A 73 -1.31 -2.14 -3.05
N VAL A 74 -2.41 -2.65 -2.50
CA VAL A 74 -3.58 -1.87 -2.08
C VAL A 74 -3.76 -2.00 -0.56
N HIS A 75 -4.46 -1.06 0.08
CA HIS A 75 -4.71 -1.09 1.53
C HIS A 75 -5.70 -2.20 1.89
N HIS A 76 -5.20 -3.43 1.90
CA HIS A 76 -5.94 -4.65 2.20
C HIS A 76 -5.17 -5.47 3.22
N GLY A 77 -5.88 -6.16 4.12
CA GLY A 77 -5.26 -6.98 5.16
C GLY A 77 -4.31 -6.18 6.05
N SER A 78 -3.27 -6.83 6.54
CA SER A 78 -2.30 -6.25 7.46
C SER A 78 -1.16 -5.54 6.73
N TRP A 79 -1.48 -4.66 5.79
CA TRP A 79 -0.50 -3.96 4.95
C TRP A 79 0.64 -3.27 5.72
N LEU A 80 0.41 -2.85 6.97
CA LEU A 80 1.47 -2.30 7.84
C LEU A 80 2.58 -3.31 8.15
N LEU A 81 2.29 -4.62 8.13
CA LEU A 81 3.30 -5.66 8.36
C LEU A 81 4.16 -5.93 7.13
N MET A 82 3.75 -5.49 5.95
CA MET A 82 4.40 -5.85 4.69
C MET A 82 5.90 -5.52 4.68
N ASN A 83 6.28 -4.29 5.08
CA ASN A 83 7.68 -3.89 5.10
C ASN A 83 8.51 -4.80 6.01
N GLY A 84 8.03 -5.04 7.22
CA GLY A 84 8.70 -5.92 8.17
C GLY A 84 8.78 -7.36 7.66
N ALA A 85 7.72 -7.87 7.04
CA ALA A 85 7.70 -9.22 6.47
C ALA A 85 8.74 -9.36 5.34
N LEU A 86 8.75 -8.43 4.39
CA LEU A 86 9.75 -8.40 3.32
C LEU A 86 11.17 -8.30 3.87
N HIS A 87 11.41 -7.41 4.84
CA HIS A 87 12.74 -7.25 5.43
C HIS A 87 13.20 -8.49 6.17
N HIS A 88 12.43 -8.97 7.14
CA HIS A 88 12.86 -10.03 8.05
C HIS A 88 12.77 -11.43 7.48
N LEU A 89 11.95 -11.66 6.45
CA LEU A 89 11.72 -12.99 5.87
C LEU A 89 12.28 -13.14 4.45
N CYS A 90 12.60 -12.04 3.75
CA CYS A 90 13.03 -12.07 2.36
C CYS A 90 14.42 -11.45 2.11
N GLY A 91 15.37 -11.62 3.02
CA GLY A 91 16.78 -11.29 2.75
C GLY A 91 17.30 -9.97 3.29
N GLY A 92 16.55 -9.25 4.12
CA GLY A 92 17.06 -8.10 4.89
C GLY A 92 17.38 -6.83 4.11
N ALA A 93 16.85 -6.67 2.89
CA ALA A 93 17.03 -5.46 2.12
C ALA A 93 16.46 -4.23 2.86
N PRO A 94 17.07 -3.03 2.74
CA PRO A 94 16.51 -1.81 3.28
C PRO A 94 15.19 -1.46 2.60
N ILE A 95 14.13 -1.22 3.38
CA ILE A 95 12.77 -0.95 2.87
C ILE A 95 12.23 0.34 3.44
N THR A 96 11.75 1.21 2.57
CA THR A 96 11.00 2.40 2.92
C THR A 96 9.67 2.48 2.17
N SER A 97 8.83 3.43 2.52
CA SER A 97 7.51 3.62 1.91
C SER A 97 7.33 5.05 1.41
N ILE A 98 6.40 5.22 0.48
CA ILE A 98 5.78 6.52 0.23
C ILE A 98 4.50 6.59 1.05
N ALA A 99 4.34 7.67 1.83
CA ALA A 99 3.15 7.96 2.61
C ALA A 99 2.57 9.32 2.24
N SER A 100 1.25 9.47 2.31
CA SER A 100 0.62 10.76 2.11
C SER A 100 0.67 11.59 3.39
N ARG A 101 1.30 12.77 3.32
CA ARG A 101 1.28 13.73 4.43
C ARG A 101 -0.12 14.29 4.68
N ARG A 102 -0.94 14.34 3.65
CA ARG A 102 -2.32 14.80 3.74
C ARG A 102 -3.13 14.00 4.77
N ASN A 103 -2.85 12.71 4.90
CA ASN A 103 -3.50 11.88 5.93
C ASN A 103 -3.21 12.40 7.34
N LEU A 104 -2.13 13.16 7.54
CA LEU A 104 -1.76 13.75 8.82
C LEU A 104 -2.39 15.13 9.05
N GLU A 105 -2.93 15.79 8.01
CA GLU A 105 -3.50 17.14 8.13
C GLU A 105 -4.81 17.14 8.92
N PHE A 106 -5.56 16.06 8.82
CA PHE A 106 -6.84 15.89 9.53
C PHE A 106 -6.66 15.31 10.93
N CYS A 107 -5.40 15.12 11.36
CA CYS A 107 -5.01 14.53 12.62
C CYS A 107 -5.01 15.54 13.78
N THR A 108 -5.53 15.16 14.94
CA THR A 108 -5.16 15.84 16.18
C THR A 108 -3.63 15.72 16.39
N PRO A 109 -3.00 16.65 17.12
CA PRO A 109 -1.55 16.56 17.38
C PRO A 109 -1.10 15.18 17.91
N ALA A 110 -1.84 14.62 18.86
CA ALA A 110 -1.50 13.31 19.45
C ALA A 110 -1.59 12.15 18.44
N GLU A 111 -2.54 12.21 17.55
CA GLU A 111 -2.71 11.21 16.48
C GLU A 111 -1.61 11.37 15.43
N LYS A 112 -1.26 12.59 15.09
CA LYS A 112 -0.16 12.89 14.18
C LYS A 112 1.15 12.32 14.71
N ASP A 113 1.45 12.56 15.99
CA ASP A 113 2.64 12.01 16.64
C ASP A 113 2.63 10.48 16.66
N PHE A 114 1.46 9.88 16.87
CA PHE A 114 1.28 8.43 16.81
C PHE A 114 1.64 7.89 15.41
N TRP A 115 1.02 8.42 14.35
CA TRP A 115 1.26 7.93 12.97
C TRP A 115 2.70 8.19 12.50
N LEU A 116 3.25 9.35 12.79
CA LEU A 116 4.66 9.63 12.51
C LEU A 116 5.57 8.62 13.22
N GLY A 117 5.27 8.31 14.49
CA GLY A 117 5.99 7.30 15.25
C GLY A 117 5.86 5.88 14.66
N VAL A 118 4.68 5.51 14.16
CA VAL A 118 4.47 4.23 13.47
C VAL A 118 5.34 4.14 12.22
N HIS A 119 5.26 5.13 11.35
CA HIS A 119 6.04 5.16 10.10
C HIS A 119 7.56 5.16 10.38
N GLN A 120 8.00 5.94 11.35
CA GLN A 120 9.41 6.02 11.70
C GLN A 120 9.94 4.69 12.26
N ARG A 121 9.20 4.04 13.15
CA ARG A 121 9.57 2.71 13.68
C ARG A 121 9.58 1.64 12.59
N SER A 122 8.61 1.67 11.68
CA SER A 122 8.59 0.76 10.54
C SER A 122 9.85 0.90 9.68
N ALA A 123 10.17 2.12 9.28
CA ALA A 123 11.36 2.39 8.48
C ALA A 123 12.66 1.96 9.20
N GLN A 124 12.80 2.32 10.47
CA GLN A 124 13.97 1.95 11.28
C GLN A 124 14.12 0.44 11.42
N SER A 125 13.02 -0.28 11.65
CA SER A 125 13.04 -1.76 11.76
C SER A 125 13.45 -2.45 10.46
N CYS A 126 13.34 -1.76 9.35
CA CYS A 126 13.71 -2.22 8.01
C CYS A 126 15.00 -1.60 7.48
N ASN A 127 15.87 -1.08 8.36
CA ASN A 127 17.14 -0.43 8.01
C ASN A 127 16.98 0.77 7.04
N ALA A 128 15.83 1.42 7.08
CA ALA A 128 15.51 2.57 6.23
C ALA A 128 14.93 3.70 7.09
N PRO A 129 15.73 4.62 7.63
CA PRO A 129 15.28 5.66 8.56
C PRO A 129 14.44 6.76 7.89
N ILE A 130 14.10 6.61 6.63
CA ILE A 130 13.41 7.61 5.81
C ILE A 130 12.06 7.06 5.38
N ILE A 131 11.01 7.90 5.53
CA ILE A 131 9.75 7.75 4.84
C ILE A 131 9.61 8.92 3.86
N PHE A 132 9.33 8.63 2.60
CA PHE A 132 9.04 9.65 1.61
C PHE A 132 7.57 10.04 1.66
N TYR A 133 7.31 11.33 1.70
CA TYR A 133 5.96 11.86 1.62
C TYR A 133 5.64 12.37 0.21
N THR A 134 4.41 12.22 -0.22
CA THR A 134 3.97 12.57 -1.58
C THR A 134 4.06 14.06 -1.91
N ASP A 135 4.04 14.94 -0.88
CA ASP A 135 4.23 16.39 -1.02
C ASP A 135 5.70 16.81 -1.17
N GLN A 136 6.63 15.86 -1.06
CA GLN A 136 8.05 16.11 -1.25
C GLN A 136 8.47 15.92 -2.70
N SER A 137 9.64 16.48 -3.03
CA SER A 137 10.24 16.30 -4.35
C SER A 137 10.43 14.80 -4.68
N PRO A 138 10.09 14.35 -5.90
CA PRO A 138 10.30 12.96 -6.35
C PRO A 138 11.78 12.57 -6.42
N ILE A 139 12.71 13.53 -6.27
CA ILE A 139 14.16 13.27 -6.29
C ILE A 139 14.58 12.30 -5.17
N GLY A 140 13.96 12.39 -4.00
CA GLY A 140 14.25 11.48 -2.88
C GLY A 140 14.03 10.01 -3.22
N PRO A 141 12.82 9.60 -3.59
CA PRO A 141 12.53 8.23 -4.05
C PRO A 141 13.40 7.78 -5.22
N VAL A 142 13.67 8.67 -6.20
CA VAL A 142 14.58 8.36 -7.31
C VAL A 142 15.99 8.07 -6.82
N ARG A 143 16.57 8.91 -5.96
CA ARG A 143 17.91 8.68 -5.40
C ARG A 143 17.98 7.41 -4.58
N TRP A 144 16.92 7.09 -3.82
CA TRP A 144 16.81 5.85 -3.06
C TRP A 144 16.89 4.63 -3.99
N LEU A 145 16.04 4.58 -5.00
CA LEU A 145 15.97 3.45 -5.92
C LEU A 145 17.18 3.35 -6.88
N LYS A 146 17.93 4.44 -7.07
CA LYS A 146 19.20 4.41 -7.83
C LYS A 146 20.36 3.78 -7.04
N GLN A 147 20.22 3.59 -5.74
CA GLN A 147 21.15 2.76 -4.97
C GLN A 147 20.79 1.29 -5.19
N ALA A 148 21.78 0.42 -5.26
CA ALA A 148 21.55 -0.99 -5.52
C ALA A 148 20.75 -1.67 -4.37
N HIS A 149 19.83 -2.55 -4.74
CA HIS A 149 19.08 -3.41 -3.81
C HIS A 149 18.25 -2.67 -2.75
N GLN A 150 17.76 -1.49 -3.10
CA GLN A 150 16.81 -0.76 -2.25
C GLN A 150 15.37 -1.15 -2.57
N VAL A 151 14.50 -1.11 -1.58
CA VAL A 151 13.09 -1.42 -1.75
C VAL A 151 12.21 -0.23 -1.36
N LEU A 152 11.23 0.04 -2.19
CA LEU A 152 10.20 1.06 -1.96
C LEU A 152 8.82 0.42 -2.01
N THR A 153 8.02 0.59 -0.98
CA THR A 153 6.62 0.14 -0.99
C THR A 153 5.69 1.31 -1.29
N VAL A 154 4.74 1.09 -2.18
CA VAL A 154 3.80 2.12 -2.65
C VAL A 154 2.40 1.53 -2.80
N ALA A 155 1.41 2.15 -2.17
CA ALA A 155 0.02 1.79 -2.35
C ALA A 155 -0.52 2.36 -3.68
N LEU A 156 -1.23 1.52 -4.46
CA LEU A 156 -1.84 1.93 -5.74
C LEU A 156 -3.16 2.68 -5.54
N ASP A 157 -3.86 2.41 -4.46
CA ASP A 157 -5.20 2.90 -4.15
C ASP A 157 -5.21 4.26 -3.41
N VAL A 158 -4.09 4.94 -3.35
CA VAL A 158 -3.99 6.31 -2.84
C VAL A 158 -4.09 7.31 -3.98
N ARG A 159 -4.98 8.28 -3.83
CA ARG A 159 -5.11 9.42 -4.73
C ARG A 159 -4.48 10.65 -4.12
N GLU A 160 -3.60 11.27 -4.87
CA GLU A 160 -3.13 12.62 -4.56
C GLU A 160 -3.88 13.60 -5.46
N PRO A 161 -4.65 14.54 -4.91
CA PRO A 161 -5.30 15.57 -5.70
C PRO A 161 -4.24 16.54 -6.22
N ALA A 162 -3.84 16.32 -7.46
CA ALA A 162 -3.00 17.26 -8.18
C ALA A 162 -3.61 17.49 -9.55
N ALA A 163 -3.95 18.74 -9.84
CA ALA A 163 -4.58 19.12 -11.10
C ALA A 163 -3.72 18.76 -12.34
N ASP A 164 -2.43 18.58 -12.16
CA ASP A 164 -1.43 18.27 -13.18
C ASP A 164 -1.13 16.76 -13.34
N LYS A 165 -1.74 15.92 -12.51
CA LYS A 165 -1.51 14.45 -12.56
C LYS A 165 -2.78 13.75 -13.05
N PRO A 166 -2.90 13.51 -14.35
CA PRO A 166 -4.10 12.87 -14.90
C PRO A 166 -4.23 11.44 -14.33
N GLU A 167 -5.45 11.10 -13.93
CA GLU A 167 -5.84 9.75 -13.61
C GLU A 167 -6.13 8.98 -14.90
N GLN A 168 -5.85 7.68 -14.86
CA GLN A 168 -6.19 6.74 -15.92
C GLN A 168 -7.26 5.77 -15.40
N SER A 169 -8.06 5.24 -16.31
CA SER A 169 -9.06 4.23 -15.97
C SER A 169 -8.44 2.82 -16.01
N PHE A 170 -8.75 2.03 -14.99
CA PHE A 170 -8.31 0.64 -14.86
C PHE A 170 -9.50 -0.26 -14.51
N GLN A 171 -9.35 -1.55 -14.77
CA GLN A 171 -10.28 -2.56 -14.29
C GLN A 171 -9.76 -3.14 -12.98
N PHE A 172 -10.58 -3.10 -11.93
CA PHE A 172 -10.23 -3.69 -10.64
C PHE A 172 -11.47 -4.31 -9.99
N MET A 173 -11.42 -5.60 -9.69
CA MET A 173 -12.54 -6.35 -9.10
C MET A 173 -13.85 -6.24 -9.91
N GLY A 174 -13.75 -6.25 -11.25
CA GLY A 174 -14.90 -6.13 -12.15
C GLY A 174 -15.49 -4.72 -12.27
N GLN A 175 -14.83 -3.71 -11.74
CA GLN A 175 -15.27 -2.32 -11.77
C GLN A 175 -14.21 -1.42 -12.39
N THR A 176 -14.64 -0.31 -12.97
CA THR A 176 -13.72 0.71 -13.46
C THR A 176 -13.29 1.60 -12.30
N VAL A 177 -11.99 1.73 -12.11
CA VAL A 177 -11.37 2.62 -11.11
C VAL A 177 -10.43 3.61 -11.78
N TYR A 178 -10.23 4.76 -11.16
CA TYR A 178 -9.37 5.82 -11.68
C TYR A 178 -8.17 6.00 -10.75
N LEU A 179 -6.97 5.75 -11.26
CA LEU A 179 -5.73 5.75 -10.50
C LEU A 179 -4.64 6.55 -11.22
N GLN A 180 -3.62 6.91 -10.46
CA GLN A 180 -2.42 7.54 -10.99
C GLN A 180 -1.34 6.48 -11.24
N THR A 181 -0.60 6.64 -12.35
CA THR A 181 0.49 5.73 -12.75
C THR A 181 1.86 6.11 -12.17
N GLY A 182 1.88 6.88 -11.09
CA GLY A 182 3.11 7.37 -10.46
C GLY A 182 4.13 6.29 -10.13
N PRO A 183 3.75 5.18 -9.47
CA PRO A 183 4.67 4.07 -9.18
C PRO A 183 5.31 3.45 -10.42
N ALA A 184 4.52 3.26 -11.49
CA ALA A 184 5.01 2.70 -12.76
C ALA A 184 6.00 3.66 -13.45
N LYS A 185 5.69 4.96 -13.49
CA LYS A 185 6.61 5.98 -14.02
C LYS A 185 7.90 6.06 -13.23
N LEU A 186 7.82 5.96 -11.91
CA LEU A 186 8.99 5.92 -11.03
C LEU A 186 9.86 4.68 -11.33
N ALA A 187 9.24 3.53 -11.54
CA ALA A 187 9.92 2.30 -11.93
C ALA A 187 10.68 2.46 -13.26
N GLN A 188 10.02 3.01 -14.29
CA GLN A 188 10.65 3.29 -15.59
C GLN A 188 11.84 4.26 -15.48
N LEU A 189 11.68 5.32 -14.67
CA LEU A 189 12.75 6.31 -14.47
C LEU A 189 13.97 5.74 -13.76
N THR A 190 13.77 4.78 -12.88
CA THR A 190 14.84 4.22 -12.03
C THR A 190 15.38 2.88 -12.53
N GLY A 191 14.63 2.16 -13.36
CA GLY A 191 14.90 0.78 -13.76
C GLY A 191 14.55 -0.24 -12.69
N ALA A 192 13.88 0.17 -11.61
CA ALA A 192 13.47 -0.73 -10.53
C ALA A 192 12.40 -1.71 -11.01
N GLN A 193 12.56 -3.00 -10.68
CA GLN A 193 11.53 -4.01 -10.95
C GLN A 193 10.28 -3.75 -10.11
N VAL A 194 9.09 -4.02 -10.65
CA VAL A 194 7.84 -3.85 -9.89
C VAL A 194 7.31 -5.22 -9.47
N VAL A 195 7.12 -5.40 -8.16
CA VAL A 195 6.56 -6.64 -7.59
C VAL A 195 5.19 -6.32 -7.00
N PRO A 196 4.09 -6.81 -7.59
CA PRO A 196 2.79 -6.72 -6.96
C PRO A 196 2.73 -7.60 -5.71
N ALA A 197 2.05 -7.12 -4.67
CA ALA A 197 1.93 -7.83 -3.41
C ALA A 197 0.53 -7.66 -2.80
N ALA A 198 0.07 -8.69 -2.10
CA ALA A 198 -1.12 -8.66 -1.26
C ALA A 198 -0.82 -9.32 0.08
N ILE A 199 -1.43 -8.83 1.15
CA ILE A 199 -1.32 -9.45 2.47
C ILE A 199 -2.71 -9.63 3.06
N GLU A 200 -3.00 -10.83 3.53
CA GLU A 200 -4.28 -11.22 4.11
C GLU A 200 -4.08 -11.70 5.55
N TYR A 201 -5.10 -11.54 6.37
CA TYR A 201 -5.16 -12.13 7.70
C TYR A 201 -6.16 -13.27 7.74
N ASN A 202 -5.75 -14.41 8.26
CA ASN A 202 -6.62 -15.53 8.53
C ASN A 202 -6.96 -15.55 10.03
N ALA A 203 -8.23 -15.27 10.35
CA ALA A 203 -8.70 -15.19 11.74
C ALA A 203 -8.71 -16.54 12.44
N GLU A 204 -8.89 -17.65 11.72
CA GLU A 204 -8.90 -19.01 12.30
C GLU A 204 -7.51 -19.42 12.75
N THR A 205 -6.50 -19.19 11.92
CA THR A 205 -5.11 -19.54 12.22
C THR A 205 -4.36 -18.43 12.96
N GLN A 206 -4.93 -17.24 13.01
CA GLN A 206 -4.30 -16.00 13.51
C GLN A 206 -2.95 -15.73 12.83
N ARG A 207 -2.86 -15.99 11.53
CA ARG A 207 -1.67 -15.80 10.72
C ARG A 207 -1.95 -14.84 9.56
N HIS A 208 -0.90 -14.23 9.07
CA HIS A 208 -0.94 -13.39 7.87
C HIS A 208 -0.30 -14.15 6.72
N LEU A 209 -0.86 -14.01 5.52
CA LEU A 209 -0.27 -14.52 4.28
C LEU A 209 0.13 -13.35 3.40
N LEU A 210 1.42 -13.17 3.19
CA LEU A 210 1.96 -12.24 2.20
C LEU A 210 2.20 -13.00 0.89
N THR A 211 1.47 -12.64 -0.15
CA THR A 211 1.66 -13.17 -1.50
C THR A 211 2.40 -12.16 -2.37
N LEU A 212 3.48 -12.62 -3.01
CA LEU A 212 4.33 -11.85 -3.90
C LEU A 212 4.21 -12.41 -5.32
N TYR A 213 3.86 -11.57 -6.27
CA TYR A 213 3.66 -11.96 -7.67
C TYR A 213 4.95 -11.85 -8.48
N PRO A 214 5.00 -12.48 -9.68
CA PRO A 214 6.11 -12.30 -10.59
C PRO A 214 6.42 -10.83 -10.85
N ALA A 215 7.70 -10.50 -10.87
CA ALA A 215 8.14 -9.14 -11.12
C ALA A 215 7.82 -8.69 -12.54
N ILE A 216 7.38 -7.46 -12.68
CA ILE A 216 7.11 -6.80 -13.94
C ILE A 216 8.31 -5.92 -14.28
N ASP A 217 8.91 -6.14 -15.46
CA ASP A 217 9.96 -5.26 -15.98
C ASP A 217 9.31 -3.93 -16.42
N PRO A 218 9.69 -2.78 -15.84
CA PRO A 218 9.07 -1.51 -16.15
C PRO A 218 9.29 -1.05 -17.60
N ASN A 219 10.32 -1.60 -18.28
CA ASN A 219 10.63 -1.25 -19.67
C ASN A 219 9.93 -2.15 -20.69
N SER A 220 9.23 -3.19 -20.24
CA SER A 220 8.53 -4.14 -21.13
C SER A 220 7.13 -3.68 -21.54
N CYS A 221 6.57 -2.65 -20.89
CA CYS A 221 5.21 -2.19 -21.14
C CYS A 221 5.01 -0.71 -20.74
N THR A 222 3.84 -0.16 -21.09
CA THR A 222 3.47 1.21 -20.66
C THR A 222 3.17 1.28 -19.17
N PRO A 223 3.24 2.47 -18.54
CA PRO A 223 2.86 2.65 -17.14
C PRO A 223 1.44 2.17 -16.82
N GLU A 224 0.52 2.34 -17.76
CA GLU A 224 -0.88 1.91 -17.64
C GLU A 224 -0.97 0.37 -17.65
N ALA A 225 -0.31 -0.29 -18.59
CA ALA A 225 -0.28 -1.76 -18.69
C ALA A 225 0.39 -2.38 -17.46
N LEU A 226 1.48 -1.77 -16.96
CA LEU A 226 2.14 -2.20 -15.74
C LEU A 226 1.19 -2.11 -14.53
N THR A 227 0.51 -0.97 -14.38
CA THR A 227 -0.45 -0.75 -13.28
C THR A 227 -1.61 -1.74 -13.36
N GLN A 228 -2.17 -1.99 -14.57
CA GLN A 228 -3.23 -2.97 -14.77
C GLN A 228 -2.77 -4.38 -14.40
N THR A 229 -1.60 -4.81 -14.87
CA THR A 229 -1.04 -6.13 -14.53
C THR A 229 -0.87 -6.31 -13.02
N ALA A 230 -0.44 -5.27 -12.32
CA ALA A 230 -0.33 -5.31 -10.86
C ALA A 230 -1.70 -5.46 -10.18
N LEU A 231 -2.71 -4.72 -10.64
CA LEU A 231 -4.08 -4.82 -10.13
C LEU A 231 -4.71 -6.19 -10.40
N ASP A 232 -4.46 -6.77 -11.57
CA ASP A 232 -4.93 -8.11 -11.95
C ASP A 232 -4.38 -9.20 -11.01
N GLY A 233 -3.13 -9.06 -10.57
CA GLY A 233 -2.52 -9.94 -9.58
C GLY A 233 -3.13 -9.76 -8.18
N ILE A 234 -3.33 -8.52 -7.73
CA ILE A 234 -3.79 -8.20 -6.38
C ILE A 234 -5.31 -8.46 -6.23
N GLY A 235 -6.10 -8.18 -7.25
CA GLY A 235 -7.56 -8.21 -7.22
C GLY A 235 -8.18 -9.50 -6.65
N PRO A 236 -7.72 -10.71 -7.04
CA PRO A 236 -8.23 -11.96 -6.48
C PRO A 236 -8.11 -12.07 -4.96
N HIS A 237 -7.09 -11.49 -4.34
CA HIS A 237 -6.96 -11.47 -2.88
C HIS A 237 -8.00 -10.57 -2.23
N VAL A 238 -8.19 -9.36 -2.78
CA VAL A 238 -9.21 -8.44 -2.26
C VAL A 238 -10.60 -9.02 -2.42
N MET A 239 -10.88 -9.72 -3.55
CA MET A 239 -12.17 -10.38 -3.78
C MET A 239 -12.42 -11.56 -2.84
N ARG A 240 -11.37 -12.26 -2.40
CA ARG A 240 -11.48 -13.42 -1.50
C ARG A 240 -11.78 -13.02 -0.06
N ALA A 241 -11.27 -11.86 0.38
CA ALA A 241 -11.46 -11.33 1.73
C ALA A 241 -11.78 -9.82 1.69
N PRO A 242 -12.90 -9.42 1.05
CA PRO A 242 -13.22 -8.01 0.84
C PRO A 242 -13.42 -7.23 2.15
N GLU A 243 -13.77 -7.94 3.23
CA GLU A 243 -13.89 -7.39 4.58
C GLU A 243 -12.56 -6.85 5.13
N GLN A 244 -11.43 -7.24 4.56
CA GLN A 244 -10.10 -6.77 4.97
C GLN A 244 -9.65 -5.52 4.22
N GLN A 245 -10.47 -4.96 3.37
CA GLN A 245 -10.17 -3.70 2.71
C GLN A 245 -10.26 -2.54 3.71
N PHE A 246 -9.14 -1.83 3.90
CA PHE A 246 -9.00 -0.84 4.97
C PHE A 246 -9.85 0.42 4.78
N TYR A 247 -10.12 0.80 3.53
CA TYR A 247 -11.00 1.92 3.19
C TYR A 247 -12.08 1.44 2.24
N ASP A 248 -13.21 2.14 2.20
CA ASP A 248 -14.10 2.10 1.03
C ASP A 248 -13.42 2.87 -0.13
N LEU A 249 -12.20 2.43 -0.43
CA LEU A 249 -11.39 3.05 -1.47
C LEU A 249 -11.96 2.76 -2.84
N LEU A 250 -12.58 1.58 -3.02
CA LEU A 250 -13.15 1.21 -4.29
C LEU A 250 -14.25 2.18 -4.72
N GLY A 251 -15.18 2.51 -3.82
CA GLY A 251 -16.23 3.50 -4.09
C GLY A 251 -15.64 4.88 -4.40
N ALA A 252 -14.63 5.32 -3.67
CA ALA A 252 -13.96 6.59 -3.92
C ALA A 252 -13.22 6.61 -5.27
N LEU A 253 -12.67 5.46 -5.71
CA LEU A 253 -11.89 5.34 -6.94
C LEU A 253 -12.74 5.20 -8.20
N GLN A 254 -14.03 4.95 -8.09
CA GLN A 254 -14.95 4.78 -9.23
C GLN A 254 -15.29 6.11 -9.93
N THR A 255 -15.07 7.23 -9.29
CA THR A 255 -15.36 8.54 -9.86
C THR A 255 -14.05 9.29 -10.15
N PRO A 256 -13.81 9.80 -11.38
CA PRO A 256 -12.65 10.62 -11.65
C PRO A 256 -12.63 11.85 -10.75
N GLN A 257 -11.47 12.24 -10.25
CA GLN A 257 -11.34 13.52 -9.57
C GLN A 257 -11.56 14.65 -10.60
N LYS A 258 -12.54 15.49 -10.35
CA LYS A 258 -12.68 16.73 -11.16
C LYS A 258 -11.43 17.57 -10.93
N ALA A 259 -10.79 18.00 -12.02
CA ALA A 259 -9.76 19.02 -11.93
C ALA A 259 -10.35 20.21 -11.13
N GLN A 260 -9.72 20.55 -10.03
CA GLN A 260 -10.07 21.76 -9.30
C GLN A 260 -9.69 22.92 -10.23
N GLN A 261 -10.71 23.58 -10.76
CA GLN A 261 -10.56 24.82 -11.55
C GLN A 261 -10.10 25.97 -10.68
#